data_ab67f9b73ff81fd036f6e33d1f408a90
#
_entry.id   ab67f9b73ff81fd036f6e33d1f408a90
#
_cell.length_a   1.000
_cell.length_b   1.000
_cell.length_c   1.000
_cell.angle_alpha   90.00
_cell.angle_beta   90.00
_cell.angle_gamma   90.00
#
_symmetry.space_group_name_H-M   'P 1'
#
loop_
_entity.id
_entity.type
_entity.pdbx_description
1 polymer ?
#
loop_
_entity_poly.entity_id
_entity_poly.type
_entity_poly.pdbx_seq_one_letter_code
_entity_poly.pdbx_strand_id
1 'polypeptide(L)'
;MVETKCIEVDNEQSSNTKSKLNNDQWQALIALHRTLLHEHHDFFLASQHPSASPALRRLASKYAMPARLWRHGIHSFLELLRHGLPASLEFMLSFLYLAYSIVALLYETVPAFEDTWIECLGDLGRYRMAIEDNCIRDRETWTDVSRRWYSKASDKSPATGRLYHHLAILARPNALQQLSYYTKSLCVLIPFPSARESIMSIFDPVLSKSPNRLAPIDAAFVRTHGILFSGKSKERLPESMDEFVGQLDSYIGRVTKRWLEAGYYIGISMGCSLLGYGAESNVLMRAMSQKPEDNDVAMDGSSIVEANPDEPFKQALDFAVRIIETVMRRWGDTNTLPFLHTVLLTALMLNSQLVSLEANYEVHSDFRLPEKGQLPRPLPEDFAMRGLIYSEDYFPHGWFKNDKIDEDEKYFELGSMVEERKDRILTLGCKIAASGSWLIWDPETRQFSVPAKYDVELEDVLV
;
A
#
# COMPACT_ATOMS: atom_id res chain seq x y z
N MET A 1 -27.62 -28.09 -1.06
CA MET A 1 -28.77 -28.03 -2.00
C MET A 1 -29.02 -26.61 -2.47
N VAL A 2 -29.21 -25.61 -1.60
CA VAL A 2 -29.46 -24.20 -2.02
C VAL A 2 -28.26 -23.62 -2.77
N GLU A 3 -27.04 -23.77 -2.25
CA GLU A 3 -25.82 -23.31 -2.93
C GLU A 3 -25.65 -23.91 -4.35
N THR A 4 -25.87 -25.22 -4.51
CA THR A 4 -25.80 -25.86 -5.82
C THR A 4 -26.78 -25.24 -6.79
N LYS A 5 -28.00 -24.94 -6.32
CA LYS A 5 -29.02 -24.29 -7.13
C LYS A 5 -28.67 -22.84 -7.48
N CYS A 6 -28.07 -22.08 -6.58
CA CYS A 6 -27.56 -20.73 -6.88
C CYS A 6 -26.50 -20.81 -7.99
N ILE A 7 -25.53 -21.71 -7.87
CA ILE A 7 -24.45 -21.90 -8.86
C ILE A 7 -25.03 -22.29 -10.23
N GLU A 8 -25.98 -23.21 -10.28
CA GLU A 8 -26.63 -23.61 -11.51
C GLU A 8 -27.33 -22.45 -12.19
N VAL A 9 -28.14 -21.70 -11.44
CA VAL A 9 -28.91 -20.56 -11.98
C VAL A 9 -27.96 -19.44 -12.41
N ASP A 10 -26.94 -19.07 -11.62
CA ASP A 10 -25.98 -18.04 -11.96
C ASP A 10 -25.21 -18.39 -13.26
N ASN A 11 -24.83 -19.67 -13.44
CA ASN A 11 -24.16 -20.14 -14.65
C ASN A 11 -25.09 -20.09 -15.87
N GLU A 12 -26.35 -20.51 -15.73
CA GLU A 12 -27.34 -20.45 -16.79
C GLU A 12 -27.62 -19.01 -17.24
N GLN A 13 -27.74 -18.08 -16.30
CA GLN A 13 -27.98 -16.67 -16.58
C GLN A 13 -26.74 -15.99 -17.20
N SER A 14 -25.54 -16.34 -16.72
CA SER A 14 -24.29 -15.78 -17.28
C SER A 14 -24.03 -16.26 -18.70
N SER A 15 -24.46 -17.47 -19.07
CA SER A 15 -24.35 -18.02 -20.43
C SER A 15 -25.43 -17.50 -21.38
N ASN A 16 -26.58 -17.04 -20.88
CA ASN A 16 -27.73 -16.61 -21.66
C ASN A 16 -27.89 -15.08 -21.70
N THR A 17 -26.89 -14.41 -22.27
CA THR A 17 -26.82 -12.93 -22.38
C THR A 17 -27.97 -12.25 -23.12
N LYS A 18 -28.91 -13.00 -23.71
CA LYS A 18 -30.00 -12.45 -24.57
C LYS A 18 -31.35 -12.32 -23.85
N SER A 19 -31.60 -12.98 -22.73
CA SER A 19 -32.87 -12.85 -22.03
C SER A 19 -32.76 -11.88 -20.87
N LYS A 20 -33.37 -10.72 -21.00
CA LYS A 20 -33.53 -9.78 -19.86
C LYS A 20 -34.45 -10.41 -18.84
N LEU A 21 -33.97 -10.57 -17.60
CA LEU A 21 -34.77 -11.02 -16.49
C LEU A 21 -35.86 -9.99 -16.17
N ASN A 22 -37.08 -10.47 -15.84
CA ASN A 22 -38.15 -9.62 -15.36
C ASN A 22 -38.04 -9.39 -13.85
N ASN A 23 -38.87 -8.49 -13.31
CA ASN A 23 -38.82 -8.12 -11.90
C ASN A 23 -39.06 -9.30 -10.96
N ASP A 24 -39.98 -10.20 -11.31
CA ASP A 24 -40.30 -11.38 -10.47
C ASP A 24 -39.13 -12.35 -10.43
N GLN A 25 -38.42 -12.50 -11.55
CA GLN A 25 -37.23 -13.34 -11.61
C GLN A 25 -36.09 -12.76 -10.78
N TRP A 26 -35.86 -11.42 -10.83
CA TRP A 26 -34.88 -10.76 -9.96
C TRP A 26 -35.21 -10.94 -8.49
N GLN A 27 -36.47 -10.77 -8.09
CA GLN A 27 -36.91 -10.98 -6.72
C GLN A 27 -36.75 -12.44 -6.26
N ALA A 28 -37.06 -13.40 -7.13
CA ALA A 28 -36.84 -14.82 -6.85
C ALA A 28 -35.36 -15.16 -6.64
N LEU A 29 -34.45 -14.57 -7.44
CA LEU A 29 -33.02 -14.76 -7.29
C LEU A 29 -32.51 -14.13 -5.98
N ILE A 30 -32.97 -12.93 -5.64
CA ILE A 30 -32.65 -12.30 -4.35
C ILE A 30 -33.12 -13.19 -3.20
N ALA A 31 -34.33 -13.73 -3.26
CA ALA A 31 -34.86 -14.63 -2.22
C ALA A 31 -34.02 -15.91 -2.10
N LEU A 32 -33.56 -16.47 -3.20
CA LEU A 32 -32.70 -17.64 -3.23
C LEU A 32 -31.34 -17.36 -2.56
N HIS A 33 -30.66 -16.29 -2.98
CA HIS A 33 -29.37 -15.89 -2.40
C HIS A 33 -29.50 -15.45 -0.94
N ARG A 34 -30.58 -14.77 -0.58
CA ARG A 34 -30.90 -14.47 0.83
C ARG A 34 -30.98 -15.73 1.67
N THR A 35 -31.65 -16.78 1.18
CA THR A 35 -31.73 -18.06 1.89
C THR A 35 -30.34 -18.67 2.05
N LEU A 36 -29.53 -18.64 0.99
CA LEU A 36 -28.15 -19.14 1.06
C LEU A 36 -27.30 -18.39 2.08
N LEU A 37 -27.41 -17.05 2.15
CA LEU A 37 -26.69 -16.23 3.12
C LEU A 37 -27.07 -16.59 4.55
N HIS A 38 -28.38 -16.78 4.83
CA HIS A 38 -28.85 -17.19 6.15
C HIS A 38 -28.39 -18.61 6.51
N GLU A 39 -28.43 -19.58 5.58
CA GLU A 39 -27.93 -20.94 5.83
C GLU A 39 -26.43 -20.92 6.19
N HIS A 40 -25.63 -20.10 5.51
CA HIS A 40 -24.22 -19.94 5.84
C HIS A 40 -24.02 -19.28 7.21
N HIS A 41 -24.78 -18.22 7.51
CA HIS A 41 -24.75 -17.53 8.80
C HIS A 41 -25.05 -18.51 9.94
N ASP A 42 -26.13 -19.28 9.83
CA ASP A 42 -26.52 -20.25 10.85
C ASP A 42 -25.48 -21.37 11.02
N PHE A 43 -24.88 -21.81 9.89
CA PHE A 43 -23.78 -22.75 9.92
C PHE A 43 -22.55 -22.19 10.67
N PHE A 44 -22.18 -20.94 10.43
CA PHE A 44 -21.06 -20.32 11.13
C PHE A 44 -21.35 -20.19 12.63
N LEU A 45 -22.52 -19.72 13.01
CA LEU A 45 -22.91 -19.64 14.42
C LEU A 45 -22.87 -21.01 15.10
N ALA A 46 -23.42 -22.03 14.47
CA ALA A 46 -23.42 -23.40 15.01
C ALA A 46 -22.01 -23.98 15.08
N SER A 47 -21.19 -23.81 14.03
CA SER A 47 -19.84 -24.38 13.95
C SER A 47 -18.84 -23.70 14.88
N GLN A 48 -18.98 -22.41 15.14
CA GLN A 48 -18.10 -21.63 16.01
C GLN A 48 -18.65 -21.44 17.44
N HIS A 49 -19.80 -22.02 17.74
CA HIS A 49 -20.37 -21.96 19.08
C HIS A 49 -19.40 -22.53 20.13
N PRO A 50 -19.30 -21.95 21.35
CA PRO A 50 -18.40 -22.45 22.40
C PRO A 50 -18.59 -23.93 22.73
N SER A 51 -19.82 -24.47 22.64
CA SER A 51 -20.14 -25.89 22.88
C SER A 51 -19.95 -26.78 21.64
N ALA A 52 -19.56 -26.24 20.46
CA ALA A 52 -19.36 -27.04 19.27
C ALA A 52 -18.17 -28.00 19.43
N SER A 53 -18.33 -29.23 18.93
CA SER A 53 -17.23 -30.20 18.93
C SER A 53 -16.05 -29.73 18.09
N PRO A 54 -14.80 -30.15 18.41
CA PRO A 54 -13.62 -29.79 17.59
C PRO A 54 -13.77 -30.21 16.12
N ALA A 55 -14.47 -31.30 15.85
CA ALA A 55 -14.76 -31.76 14.49
C ALA A 55 -15.65 -30.76 13.74
N LEU A 56 -16.73 -30.28 14.37
CA LEU A 56 -17.64 -29.30 13.79
C LEU A 56 -16.96 -27.96 13.54
N ARG A 57 -16.13 -27.48 14.48
CA ARG A 57 -15.36 -26.21 14.32
C ARG A 57 -14.43 -26.24 13.11
N ARG A 58 -13.80 -27.39 12.81
CA ARG A 58 -12.89 -27.52 11.67
C ARG A 58 -13.61 -27.56 10.32
N LEU A 59 -14.91 -27.82 10.28
CA LEU A 59 -15.65 -27.95 9.00
C LEU A 59 -15.63 -26.64 8.21
N ALA A 60 -15.80 -25.50 8.88
CA ALA A 60 -15.80 -24.20 8.22
C ALA A 60 -14.50 -23.93 7.46
N SER A 61 -13.34 -24.20 8.07
CA SER A 61 -12.03 -24.08 7.40
C SER A 61 -11.79 -25.20 6.40
N LYS A 62 -12.13 -26.45 6.74
CA LYS A 62 -11.92 -27.61 5.85
C LYS A 62 -12.61 -27.47 4.49
N TYR A 63 -13.80 -26.88 4.48
CA TYR A 63 -14.57 -26.65 3.26
C TYR A 63 -14.49 -25.21 2.73
N ALA A 64 -13.58 -24.40 3.26
CA ALA A 64 -13.41 -23.00 2.89
C ALA A 64 -14.75 -22.22 2.85
N MET A 65 -15.57 -22.42 3.87
CA MET A 65 -16.95 -21.90 3.90
C MET A 65 -17.02 -20.36 3.77
N PRO A 66 -16.09 -19.56 4.36
CA PRO A 66 -16.09 -18.11 4.13
C PRO A 66 -15.89 -17.75 2.65
N ALA A 67 -14.94 -18.40 1.99
CA ALA A 67 -14.69 -18.18 0.56
C ALA A 67 -15.88 -18.63 -0.32
N ARG A 68 -16.59 -19.69 0.07
CA ARG A 68 -17.81 -20.17 -0.63
C ARG A 68 -18.97 -19.19 -0.45
N LEU A 69 -19.16 -18.67 0.77
CA LEU A 69 -20.15 -17.62 1.02
C LEU A 69 -19.91 -16.41 0.11
N TRP A 70 -18.67 -15.93 0.08
CA TRP A 70 -18.31 -14.82 -0.78
C TRP A 70 -18.55 -15.16 -2.26
N ARG A 71 -17.94 -16.23 -2.75
CA ARG A 71 -17.94 -16.58 -4.17
C ARG A 71 -19.33 -16.88 -4.71
N HIS A 72 -20.07 -17.75 -4.03
CA HIS A 72 -21.34 -18.28 -4.52
C HIS A 72 -22.57 -17.61 -3.92
N GLY A 73 -22.45 -17.10 -2.70
CA GLY A 73 -23.56 -16.40 -2.04
C GLY A 73 -23.66 -14.92 -2.43
N ILE A 74 -22.53 -14.27 -2.67
CA ILE A 74 -22.48 -12.81 -2.84
C ILE A 74 -21.94 -12.42 -4.21
N HIS A 75 -20.67 -12.75 -4.51
CA HIS A 75 -19.95 -12.19 -5.65
C HIS A 75 -20.56 -12.57 -6.99
N SER A 76 -20.87 -13.85 -7.23
CA SER A 76 -21.45 -14.31 -8.49
C SER A 76 -22.75 -13.59 -8.82
N PHE A 77 -23.60 -13.40 -7.83
CA PHE A 77 -24.87 -12.70 -8.02
C PHE A 77 -24.70 -11.19 -8.18
N LEU A 78 -23.74 -10.55 -7.46
CA LEU A 78 -23.41 -9.14 -7.70
C LEU A 78 -22.91 -8.91 -9.13
N GLU A 79 -22.09 -9.82 -9.66
CA GLU A 79 -21.64 -9.71 -11.06
C GLU A 79 -22.80 -9.88 -12.05
N LEU A 80 -23.74 -10.81 -11.78
CA LEU A 80 -24.94 -10.96 -12.60
C LEU A 80 -25.78 -9.66 -12.59
N LEU A 81 -26.01 -9.08 -11.41
CA LEU A 81 -26.72 -7.81 -11.26
C LEU A 81 -25.98 -6.67 -11.97
N ARG A 82 -24.66 -6.61 -11.87
CA ARG A 82 -23.82 -5.60 -12.54
C ARG A 82 -23.95 -5.64 -14.05
N HIS A 83 -23.99 -6.84 -14.62
CA HIS A 83 -24.19 -6.99 -16.08
C HIS A 83 -25.60 -6.59 -16.53
N GLY A 84 -26.58 -6.60 -15.62
CA GLY A 84 -27.95 -6.17 -15.87
C GLY A 84 -28.20 -4.67 -15.77
N LEU A 85 -27.20 -3.87 -15.39
CA LEU A 85 -27.34 -2.42 -15.24
C LEU A 85 -27.71 -1.75 -16.57
N PRO A 86 -28.49 -0.66 -16.55
CA PRO A 86 -29.09 0.01 -15.40
C PRO A 86 -30.38 -0.63 -14.86
N ALA A 87 -30.97 -1.61 -15.56
CA ALA A 87 -32.28 -2.17 -15.23
C ALA A 87 -32.30 -2.92 -13.86
N SER A 88 -31.17 -3.46 -13.45
CA SER A 88 -31.01 -4.20 -12.19
C SER A 88 -30.58 -3.34 -10.99
N LEU A 89 -30.47 -2.01 -11.14
CA LEU A 89 -29.89 -1.13 -10.11
C LEU A 89 -30.60 -1.23 -8.76
N GLU A 90 -31.93 -1.16 -8.73
CA GLU A 90 -32.74 -1.28 -7.50
C GLU A 90 -32.51 -2.62 -6.80
N PHE A 91 -32.45 -3.70 -7.59
CA PHE A 91 -32.19 -5.05 -7.08
C PHE A 91 -30.75 -5.18 -6.54
N MET A 92 -29.79 -4.59 -7.24
CA MET A 92 -28.39 -4.57 -6.80
C MET A 92 -28.21 -3.80 -5.50
N LEU A 93 -28.84 -2.64 -5.36
CA LEU A 93 -28.84 -1.86 -4.13
C LEU A 93 -29.44 -2.65 -2.96
N SER A 94 -30.62 -3.23 -3.16
CA SER A 94 -31.29 -4.05 -2.14
C SER A 94 -30.43 -5.23 -1.69
N PHE A 95 -29.82 -5.92 -2.65
CA PHE A 95 -28.97 -7.09 -2.34
C PHE A 95 -27.64 -6.68 -1.67
N LEU A 96 -27.01 -5.56 -2.08
CA LEU A 96 -25.81 -5.04 -1.44
C LEU A 96 -26.05 -4.74 0.05
N TYR A 97 -27.16 -4.09 0.39
CA TYR A 97 -27.50 -3.82 1.79
C TYR A 97 -27.74 -5.10 2.59
N LEU A 98 -28.42 -6.08 1.99
CA LEU A 98 -28.64 -7.38 2.62
C LEU A 98 -27.30 -8.09 2.88
N ALA A 99 -26.45 -8.20 1.86
CA ALA A 99 -25.15 -8.85 1.97
C ALA A 99 -24.25 -8.14 2.98
N TYR A 100 -24.21 -6.81 2.95
CA TYR A 100 -23.42 -6.02 3.89
C TYR A 100 -23.89 -6.25 5.35
N SER A 101 -25.21 -6.28 5.59
CA SER A 101 -25.77 -6.52 6.92
C SER A 101 -25.41 -7.92 7.43
N ILE A 102 -25.49 -8.95 6.60
CA ILE A 102 -25.14 -10.32 6.99
C ILE A 102 -23.64 -10.45 7.28
N VAL A 103 -22.78 -9.87 6.43
CA VAL A 103 -21.31 -9.93 6.65
C VAL A 103 -20.91 -9.11 7.86
N ALA A 104 -21.53 -7.94 8.11
CA ALA A 104 -21.32 -7.15 9.33
C ALA A 104 -21.73 -7.93 10.58
N LEU A 105 -22.85 -8.66 10.54
CA LEU A 105 -23.27 -9.52 11.63
C LEU A 105 -22.27 -10.67 11.86
N LEU A 106 -21.76 -11.28 10.80
CA LEU A 106 -20.70 -12.31 10.89
C LEU A 106 -19.40 -11.74 11.47
N TYR A 107 -19.03 -10.52 11.11
CA TYR A 107 -17.87 -9.85 11.68
C TYR A 107 -17.98 -9.72 13.20
N GLU A 108 -19.16 -9.37 13.73
CA GLU A 108 -19.40 -9.24 15.17
C GLU A 108 -19.55 -10.59 15.89
N THR A 109 -20.15 -11.59 15.23
CA THR A 109 -20.55 -12.83 15.89
C THR A 109 -19.61 -14.00 15.66
N VAL A 110 -18.77 -13.96 14.62
CA VAL A 110 -17.90 -15.06 14.20
C VAL A 110 -16.45 -14.57 14.00
N PRO A 111 -15.75 -14.18 15.08
CA PRO A 111 -14.40 -13.60 15.00
C PRO A 111 -13.33 -14.56 14.46
N ALA A 112 -13.61 -15.86 14.39
CA ALA A 112 -12.68 -16.85 13.86
C ALA A 112 -12.29 -16.59 12.38
N PHE A 113 -13.07 -15.82 11.64
CA PHE A 113 -12.84 -15.47 10.23
C PHE A 113 -12.88 -13.95 10.01
N GLU A 114 -12.55 -13.18 11.04
CA GLU A 114 -12.62 -11.72 11.05
C GLU A 114 -11.92 -11.10 9.83
N ASP A 115 -10.72 -11.58 9.49
CA ASP A 115 -9.94 -11.05 8.35
C ASP A 115 -10.71 -11.18 7.03
N THR A 116 -11.41 -12.29 6.83
CA THR A 116 -12.24 -12.48 5.63
C THR A 116 -13.44 -11.54 5.63
N TRP A 117 -14.08 -11.36 6.78
CA TRP A 117 -15.25 -10.47 6.87
C TRP A 117 -14.88 -9.01 6.60
N ILE A 118 -13.74 -8.54 7.12
CA ILE A 118 -13.22 -7.20 6.87
C ILE A 118 -13.03 -6.97 5.37
N GLU A 119 -12.39 -7.89 4.67
CA GLU A 119 -12.20 -7.78 3.23
C GLU A 119 -13.53 -7.80 2.46
N CYS A 120 -14.46 -8.68 2.82
CA CYS A 120 -15.79 -8.74 2.20
C CYS A 120 -16.56 -7.42 2.38
N LEU A 121 -16.49 -6.80 3.57
CA LEU A 121 -17.12 -5.50 3.84
C LEU A 121 -16.48 -4.39 3.00
N GLY A 122 -15.17 -4.42 2.83
CA GLY A 122 -14.45 -3.52 1.92
C GLY A 122 -14.90 -3.67 0.47
N ASP A 123 -15.01 -4.91 -0.02
CA ASP A 123 -15.49 -5.20 -1.37
C ASP A 123 -16.94 -4.74 -1.59
N LEU A 124 -17.83 -5.02 -0.64
CA LEU A 124 -19.23 -4.58 -0.72
C LEU A 124 -19.36 -3.06 -0.75
N GLY A 125 -18.58 -2.34 0.10
CA GLY A 125 -18.49 -0.88 0.05
C GLY A 125 -18.01 -0.38 -1.32
N ARG A 126 -17.02 -1.04 -1.91
CA ARG A 126 -16.49 -0.70 -3.24
C ARG A 126 -17.51 -0.97 -4.36
N TYR A 127 -18.27 -2.06 -4.29
CA TYR A 127 -19.40 -2.28 -5.21
C TYR A 127 -20.43 -1.18 -5.10
N ARG A 128 -20.82 -0.79 -3.89
CA ARG A 128 -21.80 0.28 -3.67
C ARG A 128 -21.29 1.64 -4.17
N MET A 129 -20.01 1.97 -3.93
CA MET A 129 -19.36 3.16 -4.49
C MET A 129 -19.37 3.15 -6.02
N ALA A 130 -19.08 1.99 -6.63
CA ALA A 130 -18.90 1.89 -8.08
C ALA A 130 -20.19 2.08 -8.88
N ILE A 131 -21.34 1.79 -8.29
CA ILE A 131 -22.66 1.95 -8.93
C ILE A 131 -23.33 3.29 -8.60
N GLU A 132 -22.71 4.13 -7.79
CA GLU A 132 -23.25 5.45 -7.45
C GLU A 132 -22.78 6.51 -8.46
N ASP A 133 -23.63 6.79 -9.44
CA ASP A 133 -23.33 7.77 -10.48
C ASP A 133 -24.02 9.13 -10.24
N ASN A 134 -25.12 9.14 -9.47
CA ASN A 134 -26.00 10.29 -9.36
C ASN A 134 -25.65 11.21 -8.17
N CYS A 135 -25.09 10.67 -7.08
CA CYS A 135 -24.81 11.42 -5.88
C CYS A 135 -23.32 11.33 -5.49
N ILE A 136 -22.56 12.37 -5.78
CA ILE A 136 -21.12 12.45 -5.45
C ILE A 136 -20.90 12.24 -3.95
N ARG A 137 -21.75 12.81 -3.09
CA ARG A 137 -21.63 12.70 -1.63
C ARG A 137 -21.81 11.24 -1.16
N ASP A 138 -22.78 10.52 -1.69
CA ASP A 138 -23.00 9.12 -1.33
C ASP A 138 -21.84 8.24 -1.84
N ARG A 139 -21.32 8.54 -3.03
CA ARG A 139 -20.15 7.89 -3.58
C ARG A 139 -18.92 8.10 -2.67
N GLU A 140 -18.68 9.33 -2.21
CA GLU A 140 -17.60 9.63 -1.28
C GLU A 140 -17.77 8.90 0.06
N THR A 141 -18.99 8.88 0.62
CA THR A 141 -19.30 8.14 1.85
C THR A 141 -18.94 6.65 1.71
N TRP A 142 -19.34 6.01 0.61
CA TRP A 142 -19.03 4.60 0.40
C TRP A 142 -17.54 4.35 0.04
N THR A 143 -16.87 5.34 -0.55
CA THR A 143 -15.41 5.33 -0.70
C THR A 143 -14.73 5.29 0.66
N ASP A 144 -15.16 6.12 1.61
CA ASP A 144 -14.59 6.18 2.95
C ASP A 144 -14.90 4.90 3.76
N VAL A 145 -16.12 4.37 3.67
CA VAL A 145 -16.47 3.08 4.28
C VAL A 145 -15.57 1.97 3.76
N SER A 146 -15.41 1.87 2.45
CA SER A 146 -14.55 0.84 1.85
C SER A 146 -13.08 1.03 2.22
N ARG A 147 -12.59 2.28 2.22
CA ARG A 147 -11.21 2.62 2.62
C ARG A 147 -10.94 2.21 4.06
N ARG A 148 -11.86 2.48 4.98
CA ARG A 148 -11.74 2.09 6.40
C ARG A 148 -11.58 0.58 6.56
N TRP A 149 -12.38 -0.21 5.86
CA TRP A 149 -12.28 -1.67 5.91
C TRP A 149 -10.96 -2.19 5.33
N TYR A 150 -10.54 -1.70 4.15
CA TYR A 150 -9.27 -2.15 3.56
C TYR A 150 -8.04 -1.64 4.34
N SER A 151 -8.10 -0.46 4.95
CA SER A 151 -7.06 0.03 5.85
C SER A 151 -6.93 -0.92 7.05
N LYS A 152 -8.06 -1.27 7.70
CA LYS A 152 -8.09 -2.25 8.78
C LYS A 152 -7.55 -3.62 8.34
N ALA A 153 -7.89 -4.08 7.14
CA ALA A 153 -7.34 -5.33 6.58
C ALA A 153 -5.82 -5.23 6.40
N SER A 154 -5.32 -4.10 5.86
CA SER A 154 -3.88 -3.90 5.63
C SER A 154 -3.09 -3.80 6.93
N ASP A 155 -3.69 -3.35 8.02
CA ASP A 155 -3.04 -3.35 9.33
C ASP A 155 -2.91 -4.75 9.91
N LYS A 156 -3.86 -5.62 9.65
CA LYS A 156 -3.78 -7.02 10.07
C LYS A 156 -2.82 -7.83 9.18
N SER A 157 -2.77 -7.52 7.89
CA SER A 157 -1.98 -8.25 6.89
C SER A 157 -1.17 -7.28 6.02
N PRO A 158 -0.18 -6.57 6.59
CA PRO A 158 0.57 -5.53 5.89
C PRO A 158 1.42 -6.03 4.73
N ALA A 159 1.74 -7.32 4.72
CA ALA A 159 2.49 -7.96 3.64
C ALA A 159 1.65 -8.24 2.37
N THR A 160 0.33 -8.01 2.40
CA THR A 160 -0.59 -8.44 1.33
C THR A 160 -0.83 -7.33 0.31
N GLY A 161 -0.20 -7.42 -0.86
CA GLY A 161 -0.25 -6.41 -1.93
C GLY A 161 -1.65 -6.12 -2.48
N ARG A 162 -2.53 -7.11 -2.52
CA ARG A 162 -3.92 -6.96 -3.00
C ARG A 162 -4.68 -5.86 -2.24
N LEU A 163 -4.45 -5.70 -0.95
CA LEU A 163 -5.11 -4.70 -0.12
C LEU A 163 -4.71 -3.28 -0.53
N TYR A 164 -3.42 -3.05 -0.79
CA TYR A 164 -2.93 -1.76 -1.28
C TYR A 164 -3.41 -1.46 -2.70
N HIS A 165 -3.59 -2.47 -3.54
CA HIS A 165 -4.23 -2.29 -4.85
C HIS A 165 -5.67 -1.76 -4.71
N HIS A 166 -6.46 -2.28 -3.76
CA HIS A 166 -7.80 -1.76 -3.50
C HIS A 166 -7.77 -0.34 -2.94
N LEU A 167 -6.85 -0.04 -2.02
CA LEU A 167 -6.63 1.31 -1.49
C LEU A 167 -6.22 2.29 -2.60
N ALA A 168 -5.41 1.86 -3.59
CA ALA A 168 -5.06 2.68 -4.74
C ALA A 168 -6.28 3.09 -5.58
N ILE A 169 -7.22 2.17 -5.81
CA ILE A 169 -8.46 2.47 -6.53
C ILE A 169 -9.28 3.53 -5.79
N LEU A 170 -9.35 3.44 -4.46
CA LEU A 170 -10.11 4.34 -3.59
C LEU A 170 -9.42 5.69 -3.36
N ALA A 171 -8.13 5.81 -3.65
CA ALA A 171 -7.36 7.04 -3.45
C ALA A 171 -7.65 8.13 -4.50
N ARG A 172 -8.49 7.86 -5.50
CA ARG A 172 -8.91 8.87 -6.48
C ARG A 172 -9.62 10.05 -5.80
N PRO A 173 -9.32 11.32 -6.16
CA PRO A 173 -8.49 11.75 -7.31
C PRO A 173 -7.01 12.03 -6.97
N ASN A 174 -6.49 11.68 -5.79
CA ASN A 174 -5.12 11.94 -5.36
C ASN A 174 -4.13 11.02 -6.10
N ALA A 175 -3.47 11.53 -7.14
CA ALA A 175 -2.57 10.75 -7.99
C ALA A 175 -1.30 10.28 -7.27
N LEU A 176 -0.74 11.07 -6.35
CA LEU A 176 0.43 10.68 -5.56
C LEU A 176 0.11 9.52 -4.62
N GLN A 177 -1.01 9.59 -3.94
CA GLN A 177 -1.49 8.51 -3.08
C GLN A 177 -1.81 7.25 -3.87
N GLN A 178 -2.48 7.39 -5.05
CA GLN A 178 -2.74 6.25 -5.94
C GLN A 178 -1.43 5.57 -6.36
N LEU A 179 -0.46 6.35 -6.81
CA LEU A 179 0.84 5.84 -7.25
C LEU A 179 1.56 5.12 -6.12
N SER A 180 1.60 5.73 -4.93
CA SER A 180 2.22 5.14 -3.74
C SER A 180 1.60 3.79 -3.38
N TYR A 181 0.27 3.68 -3.35
CA TYR A 181 -0.39 2.41 -3.06
C TYR A 181 -0.21 1.36 -4.16
N TYR A 182 -0.27 1.73 -5.45
CA TYR A 182 -0.01 0.79 -6.54
C TYR A 182 1.43 0.26 -6.50
N THR A 183 2.40 1.14 -6.35
CA THR A 183 3.82 0.74 -6.29
C THR A 183 4.11 -0.10 -5.05
N LYS A 184 3.54 0.27 -3.91
CA LYS A 184 3.60 -0.52 -2.68
C LYS A 184 3.01 -1.91 -2.85
N SER A 185 1.87 -2.06 -3.55
CA SER A 185 1.24 -3.36 -3.79
C SER A 185 2.13 -4.35 -4.54
N LEU A 186 3.15 -3.84 -5.25
CA LEU A 186 4.15 -4.62 -5.98
C LEU A 186 5.44 -4.87 -5.17
N CYS A 187 5.68 -4.10 -4.10
CA CYS A 187 6.92 -4.09 -3.33
C CYS A 187 6.71 -4.55 -1.86
N VAL A 188 5.73 -5.38 -1.62
CA VAL A 188 5.49 -6.08 -0.34
C VAL A 188 5.86 -7.56 -0.46
N LEU A 189 5.94 -8.29 0.66
CA LEU A 189 6.33 -9.72 0.68
C LEU A 189 5.41 -10.61 -0.16
N ILE A 190 4.10 -10.32 -0.17
CA ILE A 190 3.11 -11.03 -1.00
C ILE A 190 2.60 -10.04 -2.05
N PRO A 191 3.34 -9.83 -3.15
CA PRO A 191 2.99 -8.84 -4.16
C PRO A 191 1.71 -9.23 -4.91
N PHE A 192 1.03 -8.23 -5.47
CA PHE A 192 -0.17 -8.44 -6.30
C PHE A 192 0.12 -8.14 -7.77
N PRO A 193 0.44 -9.15 -8.60
CA PRO A 193 0.89 -8.97 -9.99
C PRO A 193 -0.11 -8.19 -10.86
N SER A 194 -1.42 -8.36 -10.65
CA SER A 194 -2.46 -7.64 -11.41
C SER A 194 -2.43 -6.13 -11.20
N ALA A 195 -1.74 -5.63 -10.16
CA ALA A 195 -1.51 -4.20 -9.99
C ALA A 195 -0.67 -3.60 -11.11
N ARG A 196 0.16 -4.42 -11.82
CA ARG A 196 0.94 -3.96 -12.99
C ARG A 196 0.06 -3.50 -14.14
N GLU A 197 -1.08 -4.14 -14.34
CA GLU A 197 -2.07 -3.70 -15.36
C GLU A 197 -2.89 -2.52 -14.85
N SER A 198 -3.32 -2.58 -13.60
CA SER A 198 -4.17 -1.55 -13.00
C SER A 198 -3.50 -0.18 -12.89
N ILE A 199 -2.19 -0.14 -12.58
CA ILE A 199 -1.41 1.10 -12.48
C ILE A 199 -1.34 1.85 -13.81
N MET A 200 -1.49 1.15 -14.95
CA MET A 200 -1.52 1.80 -16.25
C MET A 200 -2.68 2.79 -16.38
N SER A 201 -3.74 2.62 -15.60
CA SER A 201 -4.87 3.56 -15.58
C SER A 201 -4.47 4.98 -15.14
N ILE A 202 -3.38 5.15 -14.37
CA ILE A 202 -2.82 6.46 -14.02
C ILE A 202 -1.67 6.87 -14.93
N PHE A 203 -0.96 5.91 -15.54
CA PHE A 203 0.16 6.20 -16.43
C PHE A 203 -0.25 6.55 -17.86
N ASP A 204 -1.18 5.80 -18.46
CA ASP A 204 -1.59 6.02 -19.85
C ASP A 204 -2.09 7.46 -20.13
N PRO A 205 -2.87 8.12 -19.24
CA PRO A 205 -3.27 9.51 -19.47
C PRO A 205 -2.13 10.51 -19.52
N VAL A 206 -1.05 10.30 -18.75
CA VAL A 206 0.12 11.21 -18.71
C VAL A 206 1.19 10.85 -19.74
N LEU A 207 1.23 9.61 -20.20
CA LEU A 207 2.10 9.16 -21.29
C LEU A 207 1.54 9.53 -22.66
N SER A 208 0.22 9.59 -22.79
CA SER A 208 -0.43 10.01 -24.03
C SER A 208 -0.27 11.53 -24.24
N LYS A 209 -0.50 11.98 -25.49
CA LYS A 209 -0.54 13.41 -25.82
C LYS A 209 -1.86 14.09 -25.46
N SER A 210 -2.80 13.34 -24.86
CA SER A 210 -4.12 13.84 -24.49
C SER A 210 -4.03 14.73 -23.25
N PRO A 211 -4.89 15.78 -23.14
CA PRO A 211 -4.96 16.59 -21.93
C PRO A 211 -5.29 15.71 -20.73
N ASN A 212 -4.51 15.82 -19.67
CA ASN A 212 -4.79 15.18 -18.39
C ASN A 212 -5.38 16.19 -17.39
N ARG A 213 -6.04 15.70 -16.35
CA ARG A 213 -6.70 16.53 -15.33
C ARG A 213 -5.82 16.75 -14.08
N LEU A 214 -4.60 16.22 -14.07
CA LEU A 214 -3.70 16.35 -12.93
C LEU A 214 -3.07 17.73 -12.90
N ALA A 215 -2.68 18.18 -11.70
CA ALA A 215 -1.80 19.33 -11.56
C ALA A 215 -0.48 19.08 -12.30
N PRO A 216 0.13 20.09 -12.93
CA PRO A 216 1.35 19.89 -13.74
C PRO A 216 2.45 19.14 -13.01
N ILE A 217 2.71 19.48 -11.76
CA ILE A 217 3.74 18.82 -10.95
C ILE A 217 3.41 17.34 -10.69
N ASP A 218 2.16 17.01 -10.34
CA ASP A 218 1.73 15.63 -10.12
C ASP A 218 1.80 14.84 -11.45
N ALA A 219 1.41 15.48 -12.55
CA ALA A 219 1.50 14.88 -13.88
C ALA A 219 2.95 14.58 -14.27
N ALA A 220 3.90 15.47 -13.97
CA ALA A 220 5.32 15.27 -14.24
C ALA A 220 5.88 14.10 -13.41
N PHE A 221 5.53 14.02 -12.11
CA PHE A 221 5.95 12.92 -11.24
C PHE A 221 5.39 11.57 -11.70
N VAL A 222 4.08 11.49 -11.94
CA VAL A 222 3.42 10.28 -12.43
C VAL A 222 3.95 9.87 -13.80
N ARG A 223 4.22 10.81 -14.69
CA ARG A 223 4.78 10.55 -16.02
C ARG A 223 6.19 9.98 -15.92
N THR A 224 7.05 10.53 -15.06
CA THR A 224 8.41 10.00 -14.83
C THR A 224 8.34 8.55 -14.38
N HIS A 225 7.52 8.24 -13.36
CA HIS A 225 7.31 6.87 -12.91
C HIS A 225 6.69 5.97 -13.99
N GLY A 226 5.77 6.50 -14.81
CA GLY A 226 5.17 5.77 -15.93
C GLY A 226 6.18 5.39 -17.01
N ILE A 227 7.15 6.27 -17.31
CA ILE A 227 8.26 6.01 -18.25
C ILE A 227 9.20 4.95 -17.66
N LEU A 228 9.62 5.10 -16.39
CA LEU A 228 10.49 4.15 -15.70
C LEU A 228 9.85 2.76 -15.60
N PHE A 229 8.53 2.70 -15.30
CA PHE A 229 7.78 1.46 -15.16
C PHE A 229 7.57 0.72 -16.48
N SER A 230 7.13 1.45 -17.52
CA SER A 230 6.70 0.84 -18.79
C SER A 230 7.81 0.77 -19.84
N GLY A 231 8.88 1.56 -19.69
CA GLY A 231 9.92 1.73 -20.69
C GLY A 231 9.46 2.46 -21.97
N LYS A 232 8.23 3.01 -21.98
CA LYS A 232 7.68 3.78 -23.11
C LYS A 232 8.13 5.25 -23.03
N SER A 233 8.27 5.90 -24.18
CA SER A 233 8.57 7.34 -24.28
C SER A 233 9.82 7.77 -23.50
N LYS A 234 10.87 6.95 -23.53
CA LYS A 234 12.14 7.19 -22.80
C LYS A 234 12.79 8.53 -23.15
N GLU A 235 12.58 9.01 -24.36
CA GLU A 235 13.05 10.32 -24.82
C GLU A 235 12.50 11.50 -24.00
N ARG A 236 11.36 11.33 -23.35
CA ARG A 236 10.71 12.34 -22.50
C ARG A 236 11.11 12.27 -21.03
N LEU A 237 11.92 11.28 -20.66
CA LEU A 237 12.29 11.06 -19.26
C LEU A 237 13.03 12.27 -18.65
N PRO A 238 14.11 12.80 -19.28
CA PRO A 238 14.84 13.94 -18.74
C PRO A 238 13.93 15.18 -18.56
N GLU A 239 13.14 15.51 -19.59
CA GLU A 239 12.18 16.62 -19.53
C GLU A 239 11.18 16.47 -18.38
N SER A 240 10.67 15.24 -18.16
CA SER A 240 9.69 14.97 -17.10
C SER A 240 10.31 15.10 -15.71
N MET A 241 11.55 14.67 -15.52
CA MET A 241 12.31 14.84 -14.30
C MET A 241 12.59 16.33 -14.02
N ASP A 242 13.04 17.07 -15.05
CA ASP A 242 13.33 18.51 -14.93
C ASP A 242 12.06 19.31 -14.59
N GLU A 243 10.94 18.97 -15.21
CA GLU A 243 9.66 19.62 -14.94
C GLU A 243 9.20 19.41 -13.48
N PHE A 244 9.35 18.21 -12.94
CA PHE A 244 9.00 17.92 -11.56
C PHE A 244 9.95 18.61 -10.59
N VAL A 245 11.26 18.40 -10.73
CA VAL A 245 12.27 18.93 -9.82
C VAL A 245 12.28 20.46 -9.82
N GLY A 246 12.14 21.08 -11.00
CA GLY A 246 12.10 22.54 -11.14
C GLY A 246 10.91 23.22 -10.47
N GLN A 247 9.78 22.49 -10.27
CA GLN A 247 8.60 23.02 -9.59
C GLN A 247 8.54 22.65 -8.09
N LEU A 248 9.38 21.69 -7.65
CA LEU A 248 9.23 21.03 -6.35
C LEU A 248 9.39 22.02 -5.18
N ASP A 249 10.43 22.83 -5.16
CA ASP A 249 10.70 23.77 -4.08
C ASP A 249 9.53 24.76 -3.88
N SER A 250 9.10 25.39 -4.97
CA SER A 250 7.97 26.32 -4.94
C SER A 250 6.66 25.64 -4.55
N TYR A 251 6.47 24.38 -4.95
CA TYR A 251 5.30 23.58 -4.58
C TYR A 251 5.27 23.31 -3.08
N ILE A 252 6.37 22.87 -2.48
CA ILE A 252 6.48 22.64 -1.04
C ILE A 252 6.12 23.92 -0.27
N GLY A 253 6.71 25.06 -0.65
CA GLY A 253 6.43 26.35 -0.02
C GLY A 253 4.96 26.79 -0.11
N ARG A 254 4.28 26.46 -1.20
CA ARG A 254 2.86 26.79 -1.44
C ARG A 254 1.90 25.91 -0.67
N VAL A 255 2.12 24.58 -0.63
CA VAL A 255 1.18 23.63 -0.03
C VAL A 255 1.37 23.45 1.48
N THR A 256 2.58 23.80 1.98
CA THR A 256 2.94 23.79 3.41
C THR A 256 2.60 22.46 4.10
N LYS A 257 1.67 22.46 5.07
CA LYS A 257 1.27 21.26 5.83
C LYS A 257 0.77 20.09 4.96
N ARG A 258 0.21 20.34 3.79
CA ARG A 258 -0.22 19.26 2.88
C ARG A 258 0.96 18.49 2.30
N TRP A 259 2.17 19.07 2.36
CA TRP A 259 3.39 18.39 1.97
C TRP A 259 3.75 17.22 2.92
N LEU A 260 3.38 17.30 4.20
CA LEU A 260 3.63 16.23 5.16
C LEU A 260 3.22 14.85 4.58
N GLU A 261 2.01 14.81 4.06
CA GLU A 261 1.45 13.59 3.46
C GLU A 261 2.01 13.32 2.05
N ALA A 262 2.04 14.32 1.18
CA ALA A 262 2.58 14.18 -0.17
C ALA A 262 4.05 13.73 -0.15
N GLY A 263 4.83 14.21 0.82
CA GLY A 263 6.24 13.89 0.97
C GLY A 263 6.49 12.39 1.16
N TYR A 264 5.81 11.73 2.08
CA TYR A 264 6.04 10.28 2.24
C TYR A 264 5.44 9.44 1.10
N TYR A 265 4.38 9.88 0.41
CA TYR A 265 3.93 9.19 -0.81
C TYR A 265 4.98 9.25 -1.93
N ILE A 266 5.62 10.40 -2.11
CA ILE A 266 6.73 10.57 -3.04
C ILE A 266 7.90 9.68 -2.62
N GLY A 267 8.30 9.70 -1.35
CA GLY A 267 9.39 8.89 -0.82
C GLY A 267 9.18 7.38 -1.02
N ILE A 268 7.97 6.88 -0.73
CA ILE A 268 7.62 5.46 -0.95
C ILE A 268 7.66 5.11 -2.44
N SER A 269 7.09 5.95 -3.31
CA SER A 269 7.09 5.70 -4.76
C SER A 269 8.51 5.68 -5.33
N MET A 270 9.40 6.56 -4.83
CA MET A 270 10.82 6.55 -5.15
C MET A 270 11.50 5.25 -4.70
N GLY A 271 11.31 4.83 -3.45
CA GLY A 271 11.84 3.56 -2.93
C GLY A 271 11.40 2.37 -3.78
N CYS A 272 10.12 2.31 -4.13
CA CYS A 272 9.59 1.27 -5.02
C CYS A 272 10.19 1.34 -6.44
N SER A 273 10.52 2.53 -6.96
CA SER A 273 11.16 2.65 -8.27
C SER A 273 12.62 2.14 -8.26
N LEU A 274 13.36 2.33 -7.17
CA LEU A 274 14.69 1.76 -6.99
C LEU A 274 14.67 0.22 -6.98
N LEU A 275 13.57 -0.38 -6.48
CA LEU A 275 13.30 -1.82 -6.55
C LEU A 275 12.78 -2.28 -7.93
N GLY A 276 12.75 -1.40 -8.94
CA GLY A 276 12.16 -1.72 -10.24
C GLY A 276 10.69 -2.12 -10.13
N TYR A 277 9.96 -1.56 -9.16
CA TYR A 277 8.57 -1.92 -8.86
C TYR A 277 8.37 -3.42 -8.63
N GLY A 278 9.30 -4.04 -7.90
CA GLY A 278 9.26 -5.47 -7.59
C GLY A 278 9.65 -6.38 -8.76
N ALA A 279 10.36 -5.87 -9.77
CA ALA A 279 10.84 -6.69 -10.88
C ALA A 279 11.99 -7.62 -10.43
N GLU A 280 11.87 -8.92 -10.68
CA GLU A 280 12.90 -9.91 -10.32
C GLU A 280 14.27 -9.65 -10.97
N SER A 281 14.29 -8.98 -12.12
CA SER A 281 15.50 -8.58 -12.81
C SER A 281 16.27 -7.43 -12.15
N ASN A 282 15.62 -6.69 -11.23
CA ASN A 282 16.24 -5.54 -10.55
C ASN A 282 17.39 -5.99 -9.64
N VAL A 283 18.47 -5.21 -9.59
CA VAL A 283 19.67 -5.53 -8.82
C VAL A 283 19.41 -5.69 -7.33
N LEU A 284 18.61 -4.81 -6.73
CA LEU A 284 18.26 -4.87 -5.31
C LEU A 284 17.31 -6.04 -5.01
N MET A 285 16.30 -6.29 -5.86
CA MET A 285 15.40 -7.43 -5.69
C MET A 285 16.15 -8.76 -5.75
N ARG A 286 17.13 -8.89 -6.63
CA ARG A 286 18.02 -10.07 -6.69
C ARG A 286 18.86 -10.22 -5.41
N ALA A 287 19.45 -9.13 -4.93
CA ALA A 287 20.22 -9.15 -3.68
C ALA A 287 19.36 -9.58 -2.47
N MET A 288 18.11 -9.10 -2.39
CA MET A 288 17.17 -9.46 -1.33
C MET A 288 16.72 -10.93 -1.39
N SER A 289 16.66 -11.52 -2.58
CA SER A 289 16.27 -12.93 -2.78
C SER A 289 17.39 -13.91 -2.48
N GLN A 290 18.64 -13.48 -2.42
CA GLN A 290 19.84 -14.30 -2.19
C GLN A 290 20.22 -14.34 -0.69
N LYS A 291 19.29 -14.24 0.26
CA LYS A 291 19.62 -14.47 1.69
C LYS A 291 20.29 -15.84 1.83
N PRO A 292 21.45 -15.92 2.51
CA PRO A 292 22.11 -17.21 2.74
C PRO A 292 21.18 -18.09 3.58
N GLU A 293 20.67 -19.18 3.01
CA GLU A 293 20.23 -20.32 3.81
C GLU A 293 21.45 -20.84 4.56
N ASP A 294 21.30 -21.15 5.85
CA ASP A 294 22.30 -21.81 6.70
C ASP A 294 22.81 -23.10 6.01
N ASN A 295 23.77 -22.96 5.13
CA ASN A 295 24.58 -24.08 4.66
C ASN A 295 26.04 -23.77 4.99
N ASP A 296 26.54 -24.41 6.06
CA ASP A 296 27.94 -24.63 6.37
C ASP A 296 28.68 -25.29 5.19
N VAL A 297 28.91 -24.57 4.12
CA VAL A 297 29.91 -24.93 3.12
C VAL A 297 30.73 -23.68 2.88
N ALA A 298 31.96 -23.72 3.41
CA ALA A 298 32.99 -22.74 3.13
C ALA A 298 33.12 -22.60 1.60
N MET A 299 32.56 -21.57 1.03
CA MET A 299 32.81 -21.17 -0.34
C MET A 299 33.96 -20.18 -0.37
N ASP A 300 34.97 -20.60 -1.10
CA ASP A 300 36.14 -19.85 -1.58
C ASP A 300 35.75 -18.41 -2.00
N GLY A 301 36.45 -17.44 -1.42
CA GLY A 301 36.17 -16.01 -1.51
C GLY A 301 36.37 -15.39 -2.90
N SER A 302 35.58 -15.76 -3.89
CA SER A 302 35.60 -15.10 -5.18
C SER A 302 34.31 -15.29 -5.97
N SER A 303 33.23 -14.64 -5.57
CA SER A 303 32.22 -14.13 -6.52
C SER A 303 31.25 -13.19 -5.81
N ILE A 304 31.72 -12.04 -5.38
CA ILE A 304 30.87 -10.85 -5.39
C ILE A 304 30.62 -10.62 -6.89
N VAL A 305 29.51 -11.11 -7.40
CA VAL A 305 29.04 -10.73 -8.73
C VAL A 305 28.82 -9.22 -8.62
N GLU A 306 29.76 -8.43 -9.16
CA GLU A 306 29.55 -7.01 -9.43
C GLU A 306 28.34 -6.93 -10.37
N ALA A 307 27.14 -6.92 -9.78
CA ALA A 307 25.90 -6.73 -10.51
C ALA A 307 25.91 -5.28 -10.99
N ASN A 308 26.38 -5.08 -12.22
CA ASN A 308 26.40 -3.78 -12.86
C ASN A 308 24.95 -3.24 -12.86
N PRO A 309 24.67 -2.11 -12.19
CA PRO A 309 23.32 -1.58 -12.11
C PRO A 309 22.79 -1.31 -13.51
N ASP A 310 21.58 -1.80 -13.80
CA ASP A 310 20.94 -1.61 -15.09
C ASP A 310 20.54 -0.14 -15.31
N GLU A 311 20.31 0.23 -16.55
CA GLU A 311 19.97 1.60 -16.91
C GLU A 311 18.68 2.12 -16.22
N PRO A 312 17.60 1.34 -16.08
CA PRO A 312 16.42 1.76 -15.32
C PRO A 312 16.72 2.09 -13.85
N PHE A 313 17.58 1.31 -13.19
CA PHE A 313 17.98 1.59 -11.82
C PHE A 313 18.77 2.91 -11.72
N LYS A 314 19.73 3.16 -12.62
CA LYS A 314 20.50 4.40 -12.64
C LYS A 314 19.61 5.63 -12.84
N GLN A 315 18.62 5.53 -13.74
CA GLN A 315 17.67 6.60 -14.00
C GLN A 315 16.75 6.85 -12.79
N ALA A 316 16.27 5.80 -12.13
CA ALA A 316 15.48 5.93 -10.91
C ALA A 316 16.30 6.56 -9.76
N LEU A 317 17.58 6.18 -9.65
CA LEU A 317 18.50 6.74 -8.65
C LEU A 317 18.80 8.21 -8.91
N ASP A 318 19.08 8.60 -10.16
CA ASP A 318 19.29 10.01 -10.53
C ASP A 318 18.08 10.86 -10.15
N PHE A 319 16.88 10.39 -10.49
CA PHE A 319 15.65 11.10 -10.12
C PHE A 319 15.49 11.23 -8.61
N ALA A 320 15.74 10.14 -7.86
CA ALA A 320 15.67 10.14 -6.42
C ALA A 320 16.65 11.15 -5.79
N VAL A 321 17.90 11.15 -6.22
CA VAL A 321 18.95 12.05 -5.72
C VAL A 321 18.55 13.51 -5.95
N ARG A 322 18.09 13.87 -7.14
CA ARG A 322 17.66 15.23 -7.47
C ARG A 322 16.48 15.72 -6.63
N ILE A 323 15.52 14.84 -6.33
CA ILE A 323 14.41 15.17 -5.43
C ILE A 323 14.93 15.39 -4.00
N ILE A 324 15.77 14.47 -3.49
CA ILE A 324 16.34 14.55 -2.15
C ILE A 324 17.12 15.86 -1.99
N GLU A 325 17.97 16.18 -2.94
CA GLU A 325 18.77 17.41 -2.95
C GLU A 325 17.87 18.66 -2.87
N THR A 326 16.81 18.71 -3.67
CA THR A 326 15.85 19.83 -3.67
C THR A 326 15.16 19.99 -2.31
N VAL A 327 14.72 18.86 -1.72
CA VAL A 327 14.03 18.88 -0.42
C VAL A 327 14.99 19.23 0.72
N MET A 328 16.23 18.71 0.69
CA MET A 328 17.24 18.96 1.73
C MET A 328 17.72 20.42 1.76
N ARG A 329 17.65 21.16 0.65
CA ARG A 329 17.94 22.60 0.62
C ARG A 329 16.96 23.44 1.45
N ARG A 330 15.82 22.88 1.86
CA ARG A 330 14.81 23.58 2.68
C ARG A 330 15.11 23.45 4.18
N TRP A 331 16.19 24.05 4.61
CA TRP A 331 16.62 24.05 6.00
C TRP A 331 15.54 24.60 6.95
N GLY A 332 15.26 23.86 8.02
CA GLY A 332 14.32 24.26 9.06
C GLY A 332 12.84 24.11 8.69
N ASP A 333 12.50 23.67 7.48
CA ASP A 333 11.11 23.39 7.10
C ASP A 333 10.65 22.03 7.65
N THR A 334 9.91 22.06 8.76
CA THR A 334 9.42 20.85 9.43
C THR A 334 8.46 20.03 8.57
N ASN A 335 7.88 20.62 7.52
CA ASN A 335 6.99 19.88 6.61
C ASN A 335 7.75 18.84 5.76
N THR A 336 9.07 18.98 5.62
CA THR A 336 9.90 18.03 4.86
C THR A 336 10.31 16.79 5.67
N LEU A 337 10.14 16.80 6.98
CA LEU A 337 10.61 15.70 7.85
C LEU A 337 10.01 14.32 7.54
N PRO A 338 8.71 14.16 7.22
CA PRO A 338 8.18 12.84 6.86
C PRO A 338 8.81 12.26 5.60
N PHE A 339 9.09 13.12 4.60
CA PHE A 339 9.84 12.72 3.40
C PHE A 339 11.25 12.26 3.75
N LEU A 340 12.00 13.08 4.52
CA LEU A 340 13.38 12.76 4.90
C LEU A 340 13.44 11.48 5.73
N HIS A 341 12.52 11.28 6.67
CA HIS A 341 12.42 10.05 7.46
C HIS A 341 12.25 8.83 6.54
N THR A 342 11.28 8.90 5.61
CA THR A 342 11.00 7.82 4.64
C THR A 342 12.22 7.49 3.77
N VAL A 343 12.89 8.51 3.25
CA VAL A 343 14.02 8.34 2.34
C VAL A 343 15.27 7.82 3.04
N LEU A 344 15.59 8.33 4.24
CA LEU A 344 16.74 7.85 5.01
C LEU A 344 16.55 6.40 5.46
N LEU A 345 15.33 6.02 5.86
CA LEU A 345 15.00 4.62 6.13
C LEU A 345 15.23 3.77 4.88
N THR A 346 14.68 4.18 3.74
CA THR A 346 14.86 3.48 2.47
C THR A 346 16.35 3.33 2.13
N ALA A 347 17.13 4.40 2.25
CA ALA A 347 18.56 4.39 1.95
C ALA A 347 19.33 3.42 2.88
N LEU A 348 19.06 3.44 4.18
CA LEU A 348 19.70 2.55 5.14
C LEU A 348 19.35 1.08 4.85
N MET A 349 18.08 0.77 4.68
CA MET A 349 17.60 -0.61 4.52
C MET A 349 18.01 -1.21 3.17
N LEU A 350 18.00 -0.43 2.09
CA LEU A 350 18.47 -0.90 0.78
C LEU A 350 20.00 -1.03 0.74
N ASN A 351 20.73 -0.18 1.45
CA ASN A 351 22.17 -0.32 1.58
C ASN A 351 22.58 -1.61 2.32
N SER A 352 21.87 -1.98 3.39
CA SER A 352 22.09 -3.21 4.13
C SER A 352 21.95 -4.48 3.29
N GLN A 353 21.23 -4.42 2.17
CA GLN A 353 21.08 -5.53 1.23
C GLN A 353 22.26 -5.65 0.24
N LEU A 354 22.98 -4.55 -0.02
CA LEU A 354 24.16 -4.53 -0.92
C LEU A 354 25.46 -4.84 -0.19
N VAL A 355 25.51 -4.55 1.10
CA VAL A 355 26.66 -4.84 1.98
C VAL A 355 26.16 -5.79 3.06
N SER A 356 26.76 -6.99 3.15
CA SER A 356 26.46 -7.91 4.27
C SER A 356 26.95 -7.25 5.56
N LEU A 357 26.05 -6.55 6.24
CA LEU A 357 26.30 -6.00 7.55
C LEU A 357 26.22 -7.16 8.55
N GLU A 358 27.31 -7.43 9.25
CA GLU A 358 27.26 -8.25 10.44
C GLU A 358 26.26 -7.62 11.41
N ALA A 359 25.12 -8.30 11.56
CA ALA A 359 23.97 -7.80 12.32
C ALA A 359 24.24 -7.94 13.82
N ASN A 360 25.04 -7.05 14.38
CA ASN A 360 25.13 -6.81 15.81
C ASN A 360 24.56 -5.42 16.14
N TYR A 361 23.36 -5.13 15.65
CA TYR A 361 22.65 -3.95 16.10
C TYR A 361 21.68 -4.31 17.21
N GLU A 362 22.05 -3.98 18.44
CA GLU A 362 21.07 -3.79 19.51
C GLU A 362 20.07 -2.74 19.03
N VAL A 363 18.77 -3.06 19.16
CA VAL A 363 17.68 -2.13 18.85
C VAL A 363 17.80 -0.94 19.79
N HIS A 364 18.50 0.10 19.37
CA HIS A 364 18.65 1.32 20.13
C HIS A 364 17.42 2.22 19.98
N SER A 365 17.19 2.98 21.01
CA SER A 365 16.28 4.04 21.41
C SER A 365 15.68 5.00 20.34
N ASP A 366 15.66 4.62 19.07
CA ASP A 366 15.11 5.40 17.96
C ASP A 366 13.60 5.58 18.06
N PHE A 367 13.00 4.59 18.70
CA PHE A 367 11.58 4.57 18.97
C PHE A 367 11.40 4.95 20.43
N ARG A 368 10.73 6.06 20.69
CA ARG A 368 10.28 6.38 22.04
C ARG A 368 9.30 5.32 22.48
N LEU A 369 9.82 4.26 23.07
CA LEU A 369 8.98 3.24 23.69
C LEU A 369 8.20 3.90 24.81
N PRO A 370 6.88 3.73 24.84
CA PRO A 370 6.06 4.35 25.85
C PRO A 370 6.44 3.85 27.24
N GLU A 371 6.20 4.69 28.26
CA GLU A 371 6.32 4.30 29.65
C GLU A 371 5.49 3.04 29.94
N LYS A 372 5.87 2.32 31.01
CA LYS A 372 5.24 1.05 31.37
C LYS A 372 3.72 1.18 31.46
N GLY A 373 3.00 0.56 30.52
CA GLY A 373 1.54 0.58 30.43
C GLY A 373 0.92 1.53 29.36
N GLN A 374 1.75 2.30 28.67
CA GLN A 374 1.32 3.06 27.49
C GLN A 374 1.54 2.24 26.22
N LEU A 375 0.72 2.46 25.21
CA LEU A 375 0.85 1.81 23.90
C LEU A 375 1.61 2.73 22.93
N PRO A 376 2.41 2.17 22.00
CA PRO A 376 3.09 2.95 20.98
C PRO A 376 2.12 3.81 20.15
N ARG A 377 2.59 4.96 19.69
CA ARG A 377 1.88 5.78 18.71
C ARG A 377 2.75 5.96 17.48
N PRO A 378 2.59 5.09 16.46
CA PRO A 378 3.34 5.21 15.22
C PRO A 378 3.07 6.54 14.50
N LEU A 379 4.07 7.01 13.76
CA LEU A 379 3.93 8.18 12.89
C LEU A 379 3.06 7.85 11.66
N PRO A 380 2.41 8.84 11.01
CA PRO A 380 1.66 8.61 9.79
C PRO A 380 2.44 7.88 8.70
N GLU A 381 3.71 8.26 8.49
CA GLU A 381 4.59 7.60 7.55
C GLU A 381 4.99 6.18 7.96
N ASP A 382 4.99 5.83 9.26
CA ASP A 382 5.23 4.45 9.73
C ASP A 382 4.13 3.52 9.21
N PHE A 383 2.87 3.93 9.31
CA PHE A 383 1.74 3.18 8.74
C PHE A 383 1.85 3.09 7.22
N ALA A 384 2.27 4.18 6.56
CA ALA A 384 2.45 4.18 5.12
C ALA A 384 3.56 3.24 4.64
N MET A 385 4.68 3.15 5.38
CA MET A 385 5.81 2.28 5.06
C MET A 385 5.62 0.83 5.50
N ARG A 386 4.76 0.55 6.48
CA ARG A 386 4.53 -0.78 7.03
C ARG A 386 4.23 -1.80 5.94
N GLY A 387 4.92 -2.94 5.95
CA GLY A 387 4.75 -4.04 5.00
C GLY A 387 5.55 -3.92 3.70
N LEU A 388 6.25 -2.80 3.45
CA LEU A 388 7.22 -2.72 2.37
C LEU A 388 8.37 -3.70 2.64
N ILE A 389 8.82 -4.40 1.60
CA ILE A 389 9.80 -5.48 1.70
C ILE A 389 11.11 -5.05 2.39
N TYR A 390 11.49 -3.77 2.27
CA TYR A 390 12.70 -3.22 2.90
C TYR A 390 12.45 -2.65 4.29
N SER A 391 11.21 -2.54 4.78
CA SER A 391 10.90 -1.95 6.09
C SER A 391 10.52 -2.97 7.16
N GLU A 392 10.56 -4.28 6.85
CA GLU A 392 10.07 -5.33 7.74
C GLU A 392 10.83 -5.36 9.07
N ASP A 393 12.15 -5.29 9.01
CA ASP A 393 13.04 -5.38 10.20
C ASP A 393 13.29 -4.02 10.88
N TYR A 394 12.70 -2.94 10.38
CA TYR A 394 12.92 -1.61 10.94
C TYR A 394 12.11 -1.33 12.19
N PHE A 395 10.85 -1.75 12.21
CA PHE A 395 9.94 -1.42 13.30
C PHE A 395 10.07 -2.42 14.46
N PRO A 396 10.10 -1.94 15.72
CA PRO A 396 10.15 -2.82 16.90
C PRO A 396 8.93 -3.75 16.95
N HIS A 397 9.15 -4.93 17.53
CA HIS A 397 8.05 -5.85 17.73
C HIS A 397 6.90 -5.22 18.53
N GLY A 398 5.70 -5.26 17.99
CA GLY A 398 4.52 -4.70 18.64
C GLY A 398 4.35 -3.19 18.46
N TRP A 399 5.15 -2.52 17.62
CA TRP A 399 5.05 -1.09 17.33
C TRP A 399 3.65 -0.65 16.91
N PHE A 400 2.96 -1.47 16.12
CA PHE A 400 1.62 -1.21 15.59
C PHE A 400 0.47 -1.87 16.38
N LYS A 401 0.70 -2.31 17.63
CA LYS A 401 -0.31 -3.02 18.46
C LYS A 401 -1.26 -2.10 19.22
N ASN A 402 -1.32 -0.81 18.89
CA ASN A 402 -2.21 0.13 19.55
C ASN A 402 -3.61 0.14 18.91
N ASP A 403 -4.49 -0.74 19.40
CA ASP A 403 -5.87 -0.86 18.93
C ASP A 403 -6.78 0.33 19.33
N LYS A 404 -6.25 1.29 20.12
CA LYS A 404 -6.99 2.49 20.55
C LYS A 404 -6.89 3.64 19.53
N ILE A 405 -6.04 3.53 18.53
CA ILE A 405 -5.91 4.52 17.46
C ILE A 405 -6.97 4.18 16.40
N ASP A 406 -7.97 5.04 16.26
CA ASP A 406 -8.95 4.91 15.18
C ASP A 406 -8.31 5.10 13.81
N GLU A 407 -8.95 4.51 12.77
CA GLU A 407 -8.46 4.60 11.38
C GLU A 407 -8.24 6.04 10.93
N ASP A 408 -9.11 6.96 11.33
CA ASP A 408 -9.03 8.38 10.98
C ASP A 408 -7.91 9.11 11.75
N GLU A 409 -7.49 8.57 12.91
CA GLU A 409 -6.44 9.17 13.75
C GLU A 409 -5.02 8.77 13.33
N LYS A 410 -4.85 7.68 12.58
CA LYS A 410 -3.54 7.17 12.14
C LYS A 410 -2.72 8.20 11.37
N TYR A 411 -3.41 9.00 10.57
CA TYR A 411 -2.79 10.00 9.71
C TYR A 411 -2.92 11.42 10.28
N PHE A 412 -3.33 11.53 11.54
CA PHE A 412 -3.47 12.83 12.20
C PHE A 412 -2.13 13.31 12.74
N GLU A 413 -1.72 14.48 12.27
CA GLU A 413 -0.44 15.08 12.62
C GLU A 413 -0.50 15.82 13.95
N LEU A 414 0.24 15.37 14.96
CA LEU A 414 0.38 16.04 16.25
C LEU A 414 1.67 16.85 16.32
N GLY A 415 1.65 17.97 17.05
CA GLY A 415 2.83 18.81 17.22
C GLY A 415 4.05 18.10 17.82
N SER A 416 3.83 17.09 18.68
CA SER A 416 4.90 16.26 19.28
C SER A 416 5.62 15.35 18.28
N MET A 417 5.00 15.02 17.15
CA MET A 417 5.57 14.15 16.13
C MET A 417 6.77 14.79 15.41
N VAL A 418 6.85 16.11 15.38
CA VAL A 418 8.00 16.84 14.81
C VAL A 418 9.30 16.48 15.53
N GLU A 419 9.29 16.49 16.86
CA GLU A 419 10.49 16.17 17.66
C GLU A 419 10.82 14.67 17.56
N GLU A 420 9.84 13.81 17.56
CA GLU A 420 10.05 12.37 17.34
C GLU A 420 10.70 12.09 15.99
N ARG A 421 10.25 12.76 14.91
CA ARG A 421 10.87 12.61 13.58
C ARG A 421 12.30 13.10 13.55
N LYS A 422 12.59 14.24 14.20
CA LYS A 422 13.98 14.72 14.30
C LYS A 422 14.87 13.69 14.94
N ASP A 423 14.44 13.11 16.07
CA ASP A 423 15.21 12.07 16.76
C ASP A 423 15.45 10.86 15.86
N ARG A 424 14.43 10.39 15.13
CA ARG A 424 14.56 9.26 14.20
C ARG A 424 15.46 9.59 13.02
N ILE A 425 15.34 10.77 12.42
CA ILE A 425 16.19 11.22 11.31
C ILE A 425 17.66 11.26 11.75
N LEU A 426 17.95 11.82 12.93
CA LEU A 426 19.30 11.86 13.49
C LEU A 426 19.84 10.45 13.73
N THR A 427 19.03 9.56 14.28
CA THR A 427 19.45 8.17 14.51
C THR A 427 19.69 7.41 13.23
N LEU A 428 18.82 7.58 12.21
CA LEU A 428 19.04 7.00 10.89
C LEU A 428 20.35 7.55 10.27
N GLY A 429 20.62 8.84 10.42
CA GLY A 429 21.89 9.44 10.00
C GLY A 429 23.11 8.81 10.68
N CYS A 430 23.04 8.59 12.01
CA CYS A 430 24.10 7.92 12.77
C CYS A 430 24.31 6.46 12.31
N LYS A 431 23.22 5.72 12.03
CA LYS A 431 23.29 4.35 11.49
C LYS A 431 23.91 4.32 10.09
N ILE A 432 23.55 5.26 9.22
CA ILE A 432 24.17 5.41 7.90
C ILE A 432 25.66 5.72 8.03
N ALA A 433 26.05 6.62 8.96
CA ALA A 433 27.45 6.93 9.21
C ALA A 433 28.24 5.71 9.73
N ALA A 434 27.62 4.87 10.56
CA ALA A 434 28.22 3.65 11.08
C ALA A 434 28.32 2.53 10.02
N SER A 435 27.36 2.46 9.08
CA SER A 435 27.28 1.39 8.08
C SER A 435 28.16 1.60 6.85
N GLY A 436 28.66 2.81 6.63
CA GLY A 436 29.40 3.13 5.41
C GLY A 436 30.45 4.22 5.62
N SER A 437 31.11 4.58 4.54
CA SER A 437 32.14 5.60 4.51
C SER A 437 31.70 6.89 3.81
N TRP A 438 30.40 7.12 3.76
CA TRP A 438 29.79 8.28 3.05
C TRP A 438 29.47 9.45 3.96
N LEU A 439 29.27 9.19 5.24
CA LEU A 439 28.90 10.15 6.26
C LEU A 439 29.74 9.86 7.52
N ILE A 440 30.23 10.90 8.19
CA ILE A 440 30.96 10.83 9.45
C ILE A 440 30.09 11.49 10.52
N TRP A 441 29.92 10.80 11.65
CA TRP A 441 29.28 11.34 12.83
C TRP A 441 30.33 11.61 13.91
N ASP A 442 30.38 12.85 14.41
CA ASP A 442 31.22 13.22 15.55
C ASP A 442 30.33 13.33 16.80
N PRO A 443 30.48 12.41 17.78
CA PRO A 443 29.67 12.43 19.00
C PRO A 443 30.00 13.59 19.95
N GLU A 444 31.21 14.18 19.88
CA GLU A 444 31.61 15.29 20.73
C GLU A 444 30.97 16.60 20.28
N THR A 445 31.07 16.90 18.99
CA THR A 445 30.46 18.10 18.40
C THR A 445 28.98 17.92 18.07
N ARG A 446 28.50 16.65 17.99
CA ARG A 446 27.16 16.26 17.52
C ARG A 446 26.88 16.78 16.11
N GLN A 447 27.85 16.66 15.23
CA GLN A 447 27.75 17.10 13.85
C GLN A 447 28.03 15.97 12.86
N PHE A 448 27.34 16.05 11.75
CA PHE A 448 27.66 15.21 10.58
C PHE A 448 28.64 15.95 9.67
N SER A 449 29.58 15.22 9.08
CA SER A 449 30.47 15.69 8.04
C SER A 449 30.59 14.68 6.91
N VAL A 450 31.00 15.14 5.73
CA VAL A 450 31.23 14.31 4.56
C VAL A 450 32.73 14.00 4.46
N PRO A 451 33.15 12.73 4.20
CA PRO A 451 34.55 12.42 3.96
C PRO A 451 35.11 13.23 2.78
N ALA A 452 36.38 13.67 2.87
CA ALA A 452 37.02 14.53 1.86
C ALA A 452 36.92 14.01 0.43
N LYS A 453 36.86 12.67 0.23
CA LYS A 453 36.70 12.05 -1.11
C LYS A 453 35.33 12.30 -1.75
N TYR A 454 34.36 12.72 -0.97
CA TYR A 454 32.99 13.05 -1.41
C TYR A 454 32.65 14.52 -1.17
N ASP A 455 33.57 15.28 -0.55
CA ASP A 455 33.42 16.71 -0.31
C ASP A 455 33.67 17.44 -1.63
N VAL A 456 32.58 17.68 -2.33
CA VAL A 456 32.61 18.53 -3.52
C VAL A 456 32.42 19.94 -3.00
N GLU A 457 33.49 20.78 -3.12
CA GLU A 457 33.32 22.22 -2.88
C GLU A 457 32.11 22.70 -3.68
N LEU A 458 31.04 23.06 -2.99
CA LEU A 458 29.94 23.75 -3.60
C LEU A 458 30.49 25.09 -4.02
N GLU A 459 30.92 25.22 -5.28
CA GLU A 459 31.20 26.51 -5.87
C GLU A 459 30.02 27.42 -5.61
N ASP A 460 30.27 28.54 -4.98
CA ASP A 460 29.34 29.57 -4.56
C ASP A 460 28.24 29.82 -5.61
N VAL A 461 27.08 29.22 -5.41
CA VAL A 461 25.83 29.70 -6.02
C VAL A 461 25.15 30.63 -5.01
N LEU A 462 25.87 31.69 -4.64
CA LEU A 462 25.33 32.89 -4.07
C LEU A 462 25.36 33.97 -5.16
N VAL A 463 24.30 34.07 -5.95
CA VAL A 463 23.80 35.32 -6.50
C VAL A 463 22.29 35.27 -6.60
#